data_d5e57111ba892a56b6f3a7c154e668d4
#
_entry.id   d5e57111ba892a56b6f3a7c154e668d4
#
_cell.length_a   1.000
_cell.length_b   1.000
_cell.length_c   1.000
_cell.angle_alpha   90.00
_cell.angle_beta   90.00
_cell.angle_gamma   90.00
#
_symmetry.space_group_name_H-M   'P 1'
#
loop_
_entity.id
_entity.type
_entity.pdbx_description
1 polymer ?
#
loop_
_entity_poly.entity_id
_entity_poly.type
_entity_poly.pdbx_seq_one_letter_code
_entity_poly.pdbx_strand_id
1 'polypeptide(L)'
;TAEIFRPLLSSVLTTCAVFVPLIFLGGVAGALFYDQAVAVGVGLFVSLIVSLTIVPVIFFLLFKRAHEDGKISNFVKRISFKHLDKYYTIVYHFVFYHRHKTMLIVAVLVLLGAATAFFTKVERMPPVEINEMLIRTDWNNSIHVDENYNRVQDIIRQFKGRCTEISCHIGEKQFFLNPEDNGNINEAEFYIKTTDNESLKVLVGDITAYIKKNYPEARVEPAKVENLFEQLFKGEDAPLIIYLSGESARKIEDLSKINAFIDHLNEEMPGLKLNKPAVQERIVVHILPERLALYKVNQNVLLNTLEKNISKVSIGKLNTGNLYIPIVITENEHTIRDILNEVYVSNSDRKYIPVAALTDLSMEYDYKKIFGKKEGVVVPVQVYHTGDSIQEIIKTVRTEAVKANLDPHFGGAYFEGNETFWQMLMIVIVALLMLYFILASQFESLTLPLIVLIEIPIDVAMTLLALWICGISLNLMSMIG
;
A
#
# COMPACT_ATOMS: atom_id res chain seq x y z
N THR A 1 -40.11 -12.84 -30.31
CA THR A 1 -39.54 -11.99 -29.25
C THR A 1 -39.90 -12.50 -27.86
N ALA A 2 -41.15 -12.93 -27.61
CA ALA A 2 -41.58 -13.41 -26.29
C ALA A 2 -40.80 -14.65 -25.83
N GLU A 3 -40.50 -15.60 -26.71
CA GLU A 3 -39.72 -16.81 -26.41
C GLU A 3 -38.25 -16.52 -26.06
N ILE A 4 -37.68 -15.46 -26.64
CA ILE A 4 -36.28 -15.08 -26.44
C ILE A 4 -36.11 -14.19 -25.18
N PHE A 5 -37.19 -13.53 -24.74
CA PHE A 5 -37.14 -12.60 -23.59
C PHE A 5 -36.68 -13.27 -22.29
N ARG A 6 -37.29 -14.40 -21.91
CA ARG A 6 -36.93 -15.10 -20.68
C ARG A 6 -35.46 -15.53 -20.62
N PRO A 7 -34.89 -16.20 -21.67
CA PRO A 7 -33.48 -16.56 -21.67
C PRO A 7 -32.54 -15.34 -21.62
N LEU A 8 -32.85 -14.26 -22.35
CA LEU A 8 -32.02 -13.04 -22.33
C LEU A 8 -32.05 -12.36 -20.97
N LEU A 9 -33.22 -12.21 -20.37
CA LEU A 9 -33.36 -11.62 -19.05
C LEU A 9 -32.60 -12.45 -18.01
N SER A 10 -32.72 -13.78 -18.05
CA SER A 10 -31.99 -14.65 -17.15
C SER A 10 -30.47 -14.54 -17.34
N SER A 11 -29.98 -14.49 -18.58
CA SER A 11 -28.56 -14.30 -18.86
C SER A 11 -28.02 -12.98 -18.29
N VAL A 12 -28.76 -11.88 -18.43
CA VAL A 12 -28.39 -10.59 -17.84
C VAL A 12 -28.40 -10.65 -16.31
N LEU A 13 -29.44 -11.25 -15.71
CA LEU A 13 -29.54 -11.38 -14.26
C LEU A 13 -28.44 -12.26 -13.68
N THR A 14 -28.06 -13.36 -14.33
CA THR A 14 -26.95 -14.22 -13.88
C THR A 14 -25.63 -13.50 -13.92
N THR A 15 -25.39 -12.71 -14.96
CA THR A 15 -24.18 -11.87 -15.04
C THR A 15 -24.20 -10.77 -13.99
N CYS A 16 -25.32 -10.09 -13.77
CA CYS A 16 -25.47 -9.09 -12.70
C CYS A 16 -25.25 -9.68 -11.31
N ALA A 17 -25.67 -10.93 -11.09
CA ALA A 17 -25.53 -11.61 -9.80
C ALA A 17 -24.07 -11.73 -9.32
N VAL A 18 -23.11 -11.73 -10.26
CA VAL A 18 -21.68 -11.76 -9.93
C VAL A 18 -21.17 -10.37 -9.58
N PHE A 19 -21.65 -9.32 -10.26
CA PHE A 19 -21.15 -7.95 -10.06
C PHE A 19 -21.82 -7.20 -8.90
N VAL A 20 -23.10 -7.47 -8.62
CA VAL A 20 -23.84 -6.79 -7.54
C VAL A 20 -23.18 -6.96 -6.16
N PRO A 21 -22.69 -8.14 -5.75
CA PRO A 21 -22.02 -8.28 -4.46
C PRO A 21 -20.72 -7.48 -4.33
N LEU A 22 -20.04 -7.15 -5.45
CA LEU A 22 -18.82 -6.34 -5.44
C LEU A 22 -19.06 -4.89 -4.96
N ILE A 23 -20.30 -4.40 -5.07
CA ILE A 23 -20.72 -3.08 -4.55
C ILE A 23 -20.57 -3.01 -3.03
N PHE A 24 -20.65 -4.14 -2.34
CA PHE A 24 -20.54 -4.23 -0.88
C PHE A 24 -19.10 -4.48 -0.39
N LEU A 25 -18.13 -4.52 -1.30
CA LEU A 25 -16.73 -4.63 -0.93
C LEU A 25 -16.29 -3.37 -0.19
N GLY A 26 -15.58 -3.54 0.92
CA GLY A 26 -15.05 -2.43 1.72
C GLY A 26 -13.69 -1.93 1.24
N GLY A 27 -13.26 -0.78 1.81
CA GLY A 27 -11.93 -0.23 1.58
C GLY A 27 -11.70 0.32 0.18
N VAL A 28 -10.43 0.45 -0.20
CA VAL A 28 -10.01 1.01 -1.51
C VAL A 28 -10.44 0.11 -2.67
N ALA A 29 -10.35 -1.22 -2.48
CA ALA A 29 -10.83 -2.18 -3.47
C ALA A 29 -12.32 -1.97 -3.76
N GLY A 30 -13.14 -1.76 -2.72
CA GLY A 30 -14.56 -1.47 -2.89
C GLY A 30 -14.83 -0.21 -3.70
N ALA A 31 -14.10 0.86 -3.47
CA ALA A 31 -14.26 2.10 -4.22
C ALA A 31 -13.99 1.91 -5.72
N LEU A 32 -12.97 1.13 -6.09
CA LEU A 32 -12.65 0.84 -7.48
C LEU A 32 -13.68 -0.06 -8.16
N PHE A 33 -14.10 -1.14 -7.47
CA PHE A 33 -15.02 -2.10 -8.06
C PHE A 33 -16.46 -1.64 -8.07
N TYR A 34 -16.83 -0.67 -7.20
CA TYR A 34 -18.16 -0.04 -7.20
C TYR A 34 -18.48 0.56 -8.57
N ASP A 35 -17.63 1.45 -9.07
CA ASP A 35 -17.86 2.11 -10.35
C ASP A 35 -17.89 1.12 -11.51
N GLN A 36 -17.01 0.11 -11.47
CA GLN A 36 -16.96 -0.94 -12.47
C GLN A 36 -18.23 -1.81 -12.43
N ALA A 37 -18.69 -2.22 -11.27
CA ALA A 37 -19.90 -3.02 -11.10
C ALA A 37 -21.15 -2.27 -11.59
N VAL A 38 -21.25 -0.98 -11.25
CA VAL A 38 -22.35 -0.11 -11.73
C VAL A 38 -22.30 0.04 -13.24
N ALA A 39 -21.12 0.32 -13.82
CA ALA A 39 -20.97 0.49 -15.27
C ALA A 39 -21.34 -0.78 -16.04
N VAL A 40 -20.88 -1.95 -15.56
CA VAL A 40 -21.24 -3.26 -16.16
C VAL A 40 -22.73 -3.52 -16.02
N GLY A 41 -23.32 -3.29 -14.84
CA GLY A 41 -24.73 -3.45 -14.58
C GLY A 41 -25.60 -2.61 -15.53
N VAL A 42 -25.31 -1.32 -15.64
CA VAL A 42 -25.99 -0.40 -16.56
C VAL A 42 -25.82 -0.85 -18.02
N GLY A 43 -24.60 -1.23 -18.43
CA GLY A 43 -24.30 -1.72 -19.76
C GLY A 43 -25.10 -2.97 -20.12
N LEU A 44 -25.24 -3.92 -19.18
CA LEU A 44 -26.04 -5.14 -19.37
C LEU A 44 -27.54 -4.83 -19.52
N PHE A 45 -28.09 -3.93 -18.71
CA PHE A 45 -29.49 -3.52 -18.87
C PHE A 45 -29.75 -2.79 -20.19
N VAL A 46 -28.86 -1.89 -20.59
CA VAL A 46 -28.95 -1.24 -21.92
C VAL A 46 -28.86 -2.27 -23.04
N SER A 47 -27.94 -3.23 -22.94
CA SER A 47 -27.79 -4.32 -23.91
C SER A 47 -29.08 -5.17 -24.00
N LEU A 48 -29.75 -5.43 -22.88
CA LEU A 48 -31.03 -6.13 -22.85
C LEU A 48 -32.10 -5.35 -23.63
N ILE A 49 -32.22 -4.04 -23.38
CA ILE A 49 -33.19 -3.17 -24.07
C ILE A 49 -32.91 -3.17 -25.57
N VAL A 50 -31.64 -3.00 -25.98
CA VAL A 50 -31.24 -3.04 -27.41
C VAL A 50 -31.56 -4.39 -28.05
N SER A 51 -31.25 -5.49 -27.35
CA SER A 51 -31.54 -6.84 -27.85
C SER A 51 -33.03 -7.11 -28.04
N LEU A 52 -33.87 -6.52 -27.22
CA LEU A 52 -35.32 -6.71 -27.30
C LEU A 52 -36.01 -5.78 -28.31
N THR A 53 -35.40 -4.64 -28.62
CA THR A 53 -36.00 -3.60 -29.49
C THR A 53 -35.32 -3.55 -30.86
N ILE A 54 -34.05 -3.26 -30.90
CA ILE A 54 -33.30 -2.96 -32.12
C ILE A 54 -33.02 -4.22 -32.92
N VAL A 55 -32.57 -5.31 -32.24
CA VAL A 55 -32.22 -6.56 -32.97
C VAL A 55 -33.39 -7.17 -33.74
N PRO A 56 -34.63 -7.31 -33.19
CA PRO A 56 -35.77 -7.80 -33.94
C PRO A 56 -36.15 -6.88 -35.10
N VAL A 57 -36.04 -5.56 -34.93
CA VAL A 57 -36.35 -4.60 -36.02
C VAL A 57 -35.35 -4.74 -37.17
N ILE A 58 -34.06 -4.79 -36.87
CA ILE A 58 -33.01 -4.99 -37.88
C ILE A 58 -33.20 -6.35 -38.57
N PHE A 59 -33.46 -7.40 -37.79
CA PHE A 59 -33.73 -8.73 -38.35
C PHE A 59 -34.89 -8.70 -39.31
N PHE A 60 -36.03 -8.09 -38.93
CA PHE A 60 -37.19 -7.96 -39.78
C PHE A 60 -36.87 -7.19 -41.07
N LEU A 61 -36.16 -6.08 -40.98
CA LEU A 61 -35.81 -5.24 -42.16
C LEU A 61 -34.85 -5.98 -43.11
N LEU A 62 -33.87 -6.71 -42.58
CA LEU A 62 -32.93 -7.46 -43.41
C LEU A 62 -33.57 -8.68 -44.07
N PHE A 63 -34.38 -9.46 -43.32
CA PHE A 63 -34.97 -10.68 -43.83
C PHE A 63 -36.19 -10.42 -44.69
N LYS A 64 -36.92 -9.31 -44.52
CA LYS A 64 -37.99 -8.90 -45.44
C LYS A 64 -37.44 -8.65 -46.85
N ARG A 65 -36.24 -8.05 -46.97
CA ARG A 65 -35.57 -7.85 -48.27
C ARG A 65 -34.86 -9.12 -48.79
N ALA A 66 -34.39 -9.98 -47.92
CA ALA A 66 -33.64 -11.18 -48.29
C ALA A 66 -34.49 -12.28 -48.94
N HIS A 67 -35.80 -12.23 -48.79
CA HIS A 67 -36.71 -13.18 -49.45
C HIS A 67 -36.79 -12.92 -50.97
N GLU A 68 -36.42 -11.71 -51.42
CA GLU A 68 -36.39 -11.37 -52.86
C GLU A 68 -35.01 -11.59 -53.50
N ASP A 69 -33.90 -11.54 -52.71
CA ASP A 69 -32.53 -11.70 -53.22
C ASP A 69 -31.82 -12.84 -52.51
N GLY A 70 -31.66 -14.01 -53.15
CA GLY A 70 -30.99 -15.20 -52.61
C GLY A 70 -29.48 -15.04 -52.27
N LYS A 71 -28.93 -13.83 -52.32
CA LYS A 71 -27.50 -13.53 -52.05
C LYS A 71 -27.13 -13.63 -50.58
N ILE A 72 -28.00 -13.22 -49.64
CA ILE A 72 -27.73 -13.28 -48.20
C ILE A 72 -27.76 -14.72 -47.69
N SER A 73 -28.67 -15.56 -48.21
CA SER A 73 -28.70 -16.99 -47.88
C SER A 73 -27.42 -17.72 -48.30
N ASN A 74 -26.82 -17.33 -49.42
CA ASN A 74 -25.55 -17.91 -49.89
C ASN A 74 -24.35 -17.43 -49.06
N PHE A 75 -24.36 -16.19 -48.53
CA PHE A 75 -23.32 -15.66 -47.64
C PHE A 75 -23.36 -16.38 -46.30
N VAL A 76 -24.53 -16.55 -45.68
CA VAL A 76 -24.70 -17.28 -44.40
C VAL A 76 -24.32 -18.76 -44.54
N LYS A 77 -24.67 -19.41 -45.67
CA LYS A 77 -24.25 -20.77 -45.97
C LYS A 77 -22.74 -20.90 -46.17
N ARG A 78 -22.05 -19.84 -46.60
CA ARG A 78 -20.58 -19.83 -46.78
C ARG A 78 -19.82 -19.71 -45.45
N ILE A 79 -20.47 -19.15 -44.42
CA ILE A 79 -19.94 -19.07 -43.03
C ILE A 79 -20.25 -20.35 -42.23
N SER A 80 -20.85 -21.37 -42.86
CA SER A 80 -21.15 -22.65 -42.22
C SER A 80 -19.85 -23.33 -41.77
N PHE A 81 -19.67 -23.48 -40.45
CA PHE A 81 -18.52 -24.09 -39.80
C PHE A 81 -18.61 -25.64 -39.88
N LYS A 82 -18.69 -26.20 -41.05
CA LYS A 82 -18.77 -27.67 -41.27
C LYS A 82 -17.64 -28.47 -40.57
N HIS A 83 -16.49 -27.84 -40.39
CA HIS A 83 -15.37 -28.47 -39.66
C HIS A 83 -15.61 -28.50 -38.14
N LEU A 84 -16.27 -27.49 -37.59
CA LEU A 84 -16.63 -27.43 -36.16
C LEU A 84 -17.61 -28.53 -35.78
N ASP A 85 -18.63 -28.77 -36.60
CA ASP A 85 -19.62 -29.83 -36.38
C ASP A 85 -18.96 -31.21 -36.32
N LYS A 86 -17.96 -31.44 -37.19
CA LYS A 86 -17.21 -32.71 -37.20
C LYS A 86 -16.39 -32.89 -35.88
N TYR A 87 -15.67 -31.85 -35.44
CA TYR A 87 -14.92 -31.93 -34.20
C TYR A 87 -15.84 -32.04 -32.99
N TYR A 88 -16.92 -31.28 -32.95
CA TYR A 88 -17.93 -31.38 -31.89
C TYR A 88 -18.49 -32.80 -31.80
N THR A 89 -18.88 -33.39 -32.91
CA THR A 89 -19.44 -34.76 -32.95
C THR A 89 -18.43 -35.79 -32.45
N ILE A 90 -17.15 -35.66 -32.82
CA ILE A 90 -16.08 -36.56 -32.34
C ILE A 90 -15.91 -36.45 -30.83
N VAL A 91 -15.81 -35.21 -30.29
CA VAL A 91 -15.65 -34.97 -28.86
C VAL A 91 -16.89 -35.45 -28.09
N TYR A 92 -18.09 -35.15 -28.59
CA TYR A 92 -19.35 -35.59 -28.00
C TYR A 92 -19.40 -37.11 -27.87
N HIS A 93 -19.15 -37.85 -28.99
CA HIS A 93 -19.13 -39.31 -28.96
C HIS A 93 -18.06 -39.88 -28.03
N PHE A 94 -16.90 -39.24 -27.96
CA PHE A 94 -15.82 -39.67 -27.05
C PHE A 94 -16.28 -39.52 -25.60
N VAL A 95 -16.83 -38.38 -25.21
CA VAL A 95 -17.29 -38.07 -23.86
C VAL A 95 -18.39 -39.04 -23.41
N PHE A 96 -19.39 -39.25 -24.22
CA PHE A 96 -20.51 -40.12 -23.86
C PHE A 96 -20.17 -41.60 -23.90
N TYR A 97 -19.40 -42.04 -24.88
CA TYR A 97 -19.03 -43.45 -25.00
C TYR A 97 -18.00 -43.86 -23.89
N HIS A 98 -17.11 -42.97 -23.52
CA HIS A 98 -16.07 -43.21 -22.50
C HIS A 98 -16.32 -42.41 -21.21
N ARG A 99 -17.57 -42.33 -20.75
CA ARG A 99 -17.96 -41.49 -19.59
C ARG A 99 -17.06 -41.64 -18.36
N HIS A 100 -16.64 -42.87 -18.02
CA HIS A 100 -15.76 -43.11 -16.87
C HIS A 100 -14.34 -42.58 -17.09
N LYS A 101 -13.80 -42.68 -18.30
CA LYS A 101 -12.49 -42.11 -18.64
C LYS A 101 -12.54 -40.58 -18.63
N THR A 102 -13.63 -40.00 -19.16
CA THR A 102 -13.84 -38.54 -19.12
C THR A 102 -13.96 -38.03 -17.70
N MET A 103 -14.74 -38.70 -16.83
CA MET A 103 -14.81 -38.34 -15.40
C MET A 103 -13.44 -38.42 -14.73
N LEU A 104 -12.64 -39.45 -15.03
CA LEU A 104 -11.28 -39.57 -14.49
C LEU A 104 -10.38 -38.44 -14.97
N ILE A 105 -10.44 -38.08 -16.26
CA ILE A 105 -9.65 -36.97 -16.82
C ILE A 105 -10.03 -35.65 -16.12
N VAL A 106 -11.31 -35.36 -15.98
CA VAL A 106 -11.79 -34.15 -15.29
C VAL A 106 -11.35 -34.15 -13.83
N ALA A 107 -11.51 -35.28 -13.13
CA ALA A 107 -11.08 -35.39 -11.74
C ALA A 107 -9.56 -35.16 -11.58
N VAL A 108 -8.72 -35.71 -12.47
CA VAL A 108 -7.27 -35.48 -12.49
C VAL A 108 -6.95 -34.01 -12.74
N LEU A 109 -7.63 -33.37 -13.71
CA LEU A 109 -7.44 -31.95 -14.03
C LEU A 109 -7.82 -31.06 -12.85
N VAL A 110 -8.94 -31.35 -12.17
CA VAL A 110 -9.36 -30.61 -10.98
C VAL A 110 -8.34 -30.76 -9.84
N LEU A 111 -7.85 -32.00 -9.61
CA LEU A 111 -6.81 -32.25 -8.59
C LEU A 111 -5.49 -31.53 -8.92
N LEU A 112 -5.08 -31.53 -10.18
CA LEU A 112 -3.90 -30.78 -10.64
C LEU A 112 -4.10 -29.28 -10.45
N GLY A 113 -5.26 -28.74 -10.87
CA GLY A 113 -5.58 -27.34 -10.69
C GLY A 113 -5.62 -26.92 -9.22
N ALA A 114 -6.23 -27.72 -8.34
CA ALA A 114 -6.22 -27.49 -6.90
C ALA A 114 -4.80 -27.56 -6.31
N ALA A 115 -3.95 -28.48 -6.80
CA ALA A 115 -2.56 -28.58 -6.37
C ALA A 115 -1.75 -27.33 -6.78
N THR A 116 -2.02 -26.73 -7.95
CA THR A 116 -1.32 -25.51 -8.38
C THR A 116 -1.61 -24.31 -7.50
N ALA A 117 -2.73 -24.28 -6.77
CA ALA A 117 -3.02 -23.22 -5.81
C ALA A 117 -1.94 -23.09 -4.72
N PHE A 118 -1.29 -24.20 -4.34
CA PHE A 118 -0.20 -24.20 -3.37
C PHE A 118 1.14 -23.70 -3.94
N PHE A 119 1.31 -23.76 -5.25
CA PHE A 119 2.54 -23.35 -5.94
C PHE A 119 2.43 -21.96 -6.57
N THR A 120 1.22 -21.44 -6.74
CA THR A 120 0.99 -20.11 -7.31
C THR A 120 1.29 -19.04 -6.27
N LYS A 121 2.18 -18.10 -6.63
CA LYS A 121 2.47 -16.97 -5.76
C LYS A 121 1.24 -16.07 -5.63
N VAL A 122 0.88 -15.77 -4.39
CA VAL A 122 -0.18 -14.81 -4.09
C VAL A 122 0.47 -13.46 -3.89
N GLU A 123 0.16 -12.50 -4.76
CA GLU A 123 0.67 -11.13 -4.72
C GLU A 123 -0.50 -10.16 -4.71
N ARG A 124 -0.35 -9.00 -4.09
CA ARG A 124 -1.44 -7.99 -4.08
C ARG A 124 -1.66 -7.40 -5.47
N MET A 125 -0.57 -7.17 -6.19
CA MET A 125 -0.56 -6.58 -7.52
C MET A 125 0.35 -7.35 -8.49
N PRO A 126 0.07 -7.29 -9.80
CA PRO A 126 0.96 -7.88 -10.79
C PRO A 126 2.34 -7.20 -10.72
N PRO A 127 3.45 -7.97 -10.85
CA PRO A 127 4.78 -7.40 -10.85
C PRO A 127 4.95 -6.45 -12.05
N VAL A 128 5.35 -5.22 -11.76
CA VAL A 128 5.73 -4.23 -12.78
C VAL A 128 7.23 -4.29 -12.98
N GLU A 129 7.71 -4.22 -14.20
CA GLU A 129 9.15 -4.08 -14.48
C GLU A 129 9.65 -2.79 -13.84
N ILE A 130 10.62 -2.95 -12.93
CA ILE A 130 11.16 -1.84 -12.15
C ILE A 130 12.47 -1.41 -12.79
N ASN A 131 12.46 -0.26 -13.46
CA ASN A 131 13.65 0.44 -13.96
C ASN A 131 13.95 1.73 -13.17
N GLU A 132 13.22 1.95 -12.09
CA GLU A 132 13.32 3.11 -11.22
C GLU A 132 13.20 2.71 -9.74
N MET A 133 13.89 3.41 -8.86
CA MET A 133 13.91 3.14 -7.42
C MET A 133 14.11 4.42 -6.63
N LEU A 134 13.56 4.43 -5.42
CA LEU A 134 13.83 5.43 -4.40
C LEU A 134 14.90 4.90 -3.45
N ILE A 135 15.83 5.76 -3.05
CA ILE A 135 16.76 5.49 -1.94
C ILE A 135 16.46 6.51 -0.86
N ARG A 136 15.87 6.05 0.24
CA ARG A 136 15.62 6.86 1.42
C ARG A 136 16.86 6.81 2.30
N THR A 137 17.40 7.96 2.60
CA THR A 137 18.61 8.12 3.42
C THR A 137 18.27 8.97 4.62
N ASP A 138 18.44 8.40 5.81
CA ASP A 138 18.42 9.11 7.06
C ASP A 138 19.87 9.21 7.56
N TRP A 139 20.40 10.42 7.65
CA TRP A 139 21.77 10.63 8.06
C TRP A 139 22.03 10.24 9.53
N ASN A 140 20.97 10.02 10.30
CA ASN A 140 21.00 9.65 11.73
C ASN A 140 21.88 10.61 12.59
N ASN A 141 22.05 11.81 12.11
CA ASN A 141 22.78 12.90 12.74
C ASN A 141 21.97 14.17 12.64
N SER A 142 22.03 15.02 13.67
CA SER A 142 21.41 16.34 13.64
C SER A 142 22.22 17.29 12.78
N ILE A 143 21.93 17.29 11.48
CA ILE A 143 22.58 18.16 10.49
C ILE A 143 21.61 19.25 10.01
N HIS A 144 22.18 20.41 9.66
CA HIS A 144 21.43 21.47 9.02
C HIS A 144 21.07 21.10 7.58
N VAL A 145 20.01 21.72 7.05
CA VAL A 145 19.55 21.45 5.67
C VAL A 145 20.64 21.75 4.62
N ASP A 146 21.49 22.73 4.86
CA ASP A 146 22.57 23.07 3.95
C ASP A 146 23.66 21.98 3.88
N GLU A 147 23.98 21.38 5.03
CA GLU A 147 24.91 20.22 5.07
C GLU A 147 24.26 19.01 4.37
N ASN A 148 22.97 18.76 4.62
CA ASN A 148 22.22 17.72 3.91
C ASN A 148 22.27 17.96 2.39
N TYR A 149 22.06 19.21 1.95
CA TYR A 149 22.16 19.60 0.55
C TYR A 149 23.55 19.31 -0.03
N ASN A 150 24.63 19.67 0.68
CA ASN A 150 26.01 19.44 0.24
C ASN A 150 26.28 17.93 0.05
N ARG A 151 25.91 17.10 1.01
CA ARG A 151 26.05 15.63 0.93
C ARG A 151 25.31 15.04 -0.25
N VAL A 152 24.08 15.49 -0.48
CA VAL A 152 23.26 15.07 -1.62
C VAL A 152 23.92 15.49 -2.96
N GLN A 153 24.41 16.73 -3.04
CA GLN A 153 25.05 17.22 -4.26
C GLN A 153 26.32 16.42 -4.59
N ASP A 154 27.11 16.02 -3.60
CA ASP A 154 28.29 15.20 -3.82
C ASP A 154 27.93 13.81 -4.35
N ILE A 155 26.87 13.19 -3.84
CA ILE A 155 26.36 11.90 -4.33
C ILE A 155 25.86 12.05 -5.77
N ILE A 156 25.06 13.08 -6.06
CA ILE A 156 24.53 13.31 -7.40
C ILE A 156 25.68 13.51 -8.39
N ARG A 157 26.69 14.33 -8.06
CA ARG A 157 27.87 14.56 -8.93
C ARG A 157 28.58 13.27 -9.28
N GLN A 158 28.72 12.37 -8.31
CA GLN A 158 29.44 11.11 -8.52
C GLN A 158 28.69 10.12 -9.39
N PHE A 159 27.36 10.07 -9.31
CA PHE A 159 26.56 9.02 -9.93
C PHE A 159 25.72 9.48 -11.14
N LYS A 160 25.58 10.78 -11.40
CA LYS A 160 24.78 11.36 -12.48
C LYS A 160 25.07 10.77 -13.88
N GLY A 161 26.32 10.38 -14.14
CA GLY A 161 26.71 9.78 -15.43
C GLY A 161 26.30 8.30 -15.62
N ARG A 162 25.78 7.65 -14.60
CA ARG A 162 25.45 6.22 -14.60
C ARG A 162 23.94 5.93 -14.58
N CYS A 163 23.11 6.96 -14.58
CA CYS A 163 21.65 6.87 -14.57
C CYS A 163 21.06 7.71 -15.69
N THR A 164 19.85 7.35 -16.11
CA THR A 164 19.08 8.12 -17.09
C THR A 164 18.56 9.39 -16.44
N GLU A 165 18.10 9.26 -15.19
CA GLU A 165 17.56 10.36 -14.38
C GLU A 165 17.95 10.15 -12.93
N ILE A 166 18.34 11.22 -12.26
CA ILE A 166 18.54 11.29 -10.82
C ILE A 166 18.00 12.62 -10.30
N SER A 167 17.09 12.53 -9.36
CA SER A 167 16.57 13.67 -8.62
C SER A 167 16.56 13.37 -7.14
N CYS A 168 16.57 14.40 -6.30
CA CYS A 168 16.58 14.23 -4.88
C CYS A 168 15.63 15.21 -4.20
N HIS A 169 14.88 14.72 -3.23
CA HIS A 169 14.18 15.54 -2.27
C HIS A 169 14.99 15.61 -0.97
N ILE A 170 15.13 16.80 -0.40
CA ILE A 170 15.95 17.05 0.79
C ILE A 170 15.07 17.68 1.86
N GLY A 171 15.07 17.08 3.04
CA GLY A 171 14.36 17.61 4.20
C GLY A 171 12.89 17.24 4.26
N GLU A 172 12.08 18.12 4.86
CA GLU A 172 10.66 17.89 5.11
C GLU A 172 9.84 17.83 3.82
N LYS A 173 9.01 16.82 3.71
CA LYS A 173 7.95 16.72 2.71
C LYS A 173 6.62 17.04 3.37
N GLN A 174 5.90 18.00 2.81
CA GLN A 174 4.50 18.23 3.20
C GLN A 174 3.58 17.53 2.18
N PHE A 175 3.39 16.23 2.33
CA PHE A 175 2.48 15.49 1.48
C PHE A 175 1.20 15.15 2.26
N PHE A 176 0.11 15.80 1.87
CA PHE A 176 -1.17 15.74 2.58
C PHE A 176 -1.81 14.34 2.62
N LEU A 177 -1.57 13.52 1.59
CA LEU A 177 -2.19 12.19 1.47
C LEU A 177 -1.45 11.08 2.22
N ASN A 178 -0.19 11.30 2.59
CA ASN A 178 0.58 10.32 3.35
C ASN A 178 1.44 10.99 4.43
N PRO A 179 0.85 11.27 5.60
CA PRO A 179 1.57 11.93 6.69
C PRO A 179 2.73 11.08 7.26
N GLU A 180 2.74 9.76 7.02
CA GLU A 180 3.81 8.88 7.47
C GLU A 180 5.11 9.07 6.67
N ASP A 181 5.04 9.64 5.47
CA ASP A 181 6.15 9.88 4.55
C ASP A 181 6.75 11.29 4.68
N ASN A 182 6.37 12.06 5.71
CA ASN A 182 6.97 13.35 6.00
C ASN A 182 8.41 13.15 6.46
N GLY A 183 9.37 13.47 5.57
CA GLY A 183 10.79 13.44 5.88
C GLY A 183 11.16 14.48 6.94
N ASN A 184 12.28 14.30 7.61
CA ASN A 184 12.88 15.27 8.52
C ASN A 184 14.01 16.05 7.80
N ILE A 185 14.44 17.16 8.38
CA ILE A 185 15.53 18.01 7.85
C ILE A 185 16.81 17.22 7.56
N ASN A 186 17.08 16.17 8.34
CA ASN A 186 18.24 15.29 8.19
C ASN A 186 17.97 14.05 7.34
N GLU A 187 16.96 14.06 6.51
CA GLU A 187 16.64 12.99 5.57
C GLU A 187 16.76 13.48 4.12
N ALA A 188 17.08 12.54 3.24
CA ALA A 188 17.12 12.76 1.79
C ALA A 188 16.52 11.55 1.09
N GLU A 189 15.77 11.79 0.00
CA GLU A 189 15.21 10.74 -0.82
C GLU A 189 15.67 10.92 -2.26
N PHE A 190 16.43 9.95 -2.76
CA PHE A 190 16.94 9.94 -4.14
C PHE A 190 15.99 9.12 -5.01
N TYR A 191 15.48 9.72 -6.06
CA TYR A 191 14.83 9.04 -7.16
C TYR A 191 15.87 8.74 -8.25
N ILE A 192 15.95 7.50 -8.66
CA ILE A 192 16.93 7.01 -9.64
C ILE A 192 16.21 6.21 -10.70
N LYS A 193 16.50 6.53 -11.97
CA LYS A 193 16.00 5.79 -13.13
C LYS A 193 17.15 5.35 -14.02
N THR A 194 17.06 4.11 -14.48
CA THR A 194 18.02 3.51 -15.40
C THR A 194 17.32 2.93 -16.62
N THR A 195 18.06 2.44 -17.58
CA THR A 195 17.52 1.80 -18.79
C THR A 195 16.98 0.40 -18.52
N ASP A 196 17.57 -0.32 -17.56
CA ASP A 196 17.25 -1.70 -17.24
C ASP A 196 17.37 -1.99 -15.74
N ASN A 197 16.73 -3.08 -15.29
CA ASN A 197 16.66 -3.47 -13.89
C ASN A 197 18.03 -3.94 -13.33
N GLU A 198 18.88 -4.55 -14.16
CA GLU A 198 20.21 -5.00 -13.69
C GLU A 198 21.11 -3.81 -13.37
N SER A 199 21.18 -2.84 -14.27
CA SER A 199 21.91 -1.59 -14.05
C SER A 199 21.37 -0.84 -12.82
N LEU A 200 20.06 -0.86 -12.60
CA LEU A 200 19.44 -0.25 -11.41
C LEU A 200 19.95 -0.91 -10.12
N LYS A 201 19.92 -2.24 -10.01
CA LYS A 201 20.37 -2.95 -8.82
C LYS A 201 21.83 -2.70 -8.49
N VAL A 202 22.68 -2.71 -9.50
CA VAL A 202 24.13 -2.42 -9.34
C VAL A 202 24.33 -0.98 -8.86
N LEU A 203 23.65 -0.02 -9.49
CA LEU A 203 23.76 1.40 -9.14
C LEU A 203 23.27 1.69 -7.72
N VAL A 204 22.14 1.12 -7.32
CA VAL A 204 21.59 1.26 -5.96
C VAL A 204 22.55 0.64 -4.94
N GLY A 205 23.14 -0.51 -5.25
CA GLY A 205 24.18 -1.14 -4.41
C GLY A 205 25.40 -0.24 -4.23
N ASP A 206 25.89 0.36 -5.29
CA ASP A 206 27.06 1.25 -5.28
C ASP A 206 26.78 2.54 -4.50
N ILE A 207 25.63 3.17 -4.69
CA ILE A 207 25.22 4.36 -3.94
C ILE A 207 25.09 4.02 -2.44
N THR A 208 24.45 2.90 -2.11
CA THR A 208 24.32 2.45 -0.72
C THR A 208 25.67 2.20 -0.07
N ALA A 209 26.59 1.55 -0.79
CA ALA A 209 27.96 1.31 -0.33
C ALA A 209 28.74 2.62 -0.15
N TYR A 210 28.59 3.57 -1.07
CA TYR A 210 29.22 4.89 -0.97
C TYR A 210 28.72 5.65 0.24
N ILE A 211 27.41 5.70 0.49
CA ILE A 211 26.83 6.38 1.64
C ILE A 211 27.32 5.75 2.94
N LYS A 212 27.28 4.43 3.05
CA LYS A 212 27.75 3.72 4.25
C LYS A 212 29.25 3.88 4.53
N LYS A 213 30.06 4.02 3.46
CA LYS A 213 31.50 4.24 3.61
C LYS A 213 31.82 5.65 4.13
N ASN A 214 31.15 6.68 3.59
CA ASN A 214 31.43 8.07 3.92
C ASN A 214 30.65 8.54 5.18
N TYR A 215 29.49 7.95 5.40
CA TYR A 215 28.57 8.27 6.51
C TYR A 215 28.12 6.97 7.21
N PRO A 216 28.97 6.37 8.06
CA PRO A 216 28.70 5.06 8.65
C PRO A 216 27.42 4.97 9.50
N GLU A 217 26.99 6.10 10.08
CA GLU A 217 25.79 6.20 10.92
C GLU A 217 24.50 6.32 10.10
N ALA A 218 24.61 6.63 8.79
CA ALA A 218 23.46 6.81 7.94
C ALA A 218 22.71 5.49 7.72
N ARG A 219 21.40 5.58 7.80
CA ARG A 219 20.48 4.50 7.44
C ARG A 219 20.04 4.70 6.00
N VAL A 220 20.21 3.66 5.19
CA VAL A 220 19.87 3.70 3.76
C VAL A 220 18.89 2.58 3.47
N GLU A 221 17.72 2.95 2.99
CA GLU A 221 16.63 2.02 2.66
C GLU A 221 16.21 2.19 1.20
N PRO A 222 16.56 1.24 0.32
CA PRO A 222 16.02 1.20 -1.02
C PRO A 222 14.53 0.87 -0.99
N ALA A 223 13.71 1.68 -1.65
CA ALA A 223 12.27 1.52 -1.75
C ALA A 223 11.85 1.54 -3.23
N LYS A 224 10.81 0.80 -3.57
CA LYS A 224 10.22 0.88 -4.91
C LYS A 224 9.58 2.25 -5.11
N VAL A 225 9.65 2.77 -6.35
CA VAL A 225 8.80 3.87 -6.76
C VAL A 225 7.40 3.32 -6.92
N GLU A 226 6.49 3.80 -6.12
CA GLU A 226 5.10 3.40 -6.16
C GLU A 226 4.32 4.39 -7.01
N ASN A 227 3.60 3.89 -8.00
CA ASN A 227 2.64 4.73 -8.72
C ASN A 227 1.45 5.08 -7.81
N LEU A 228 0.66 6.09 -8.18
CA LEU A 228 -0.50 6.53 -7.39
C LEU A 228 -1.49 5.39 -7.11
N PHE A 229 -1.60 4.45 -8.04
CA PHE A 229 -2.47 3.29 -7.88
C PHE A 229 -1.91 2.31 -6.85
N GLU A 230 -0.59 2.04 -6.89
CA GLU A 230 0.08 1.23 -5.86
C GLU A 230 -0.02 1.87 -4.48
N GLN A 231 0.15 3.19 -4.37
CA GLN A 231 0.00 3.93 -3.10
C GLN A 231 -1.40 3.81 -2.51
N LEU A 232 -2.45 3.80 -3.35
CA LEU A 232 -3.83 3.60 -2.90
C LEU A 232 -4.09 2.18 -2.37
N PHE A 233 -3.39 1.18 -2.92
CA PHE A 233 -3.50 -0.23 -2.52
C PHE A 233 -2.40 -0.67 -1.56
N LYS A 234 -1.49 0.24 -1.20
CA LYS A 234 -0.43 -0.04 -0.25
C LYS A 234 -1.06 -0.32 1.11
N GLY A 235 -0.95 -1.57 1.52
CA GLY A 235 -1.14 -1.92 2.91
C GLY A 235 0.14 -1.67 3.72
N GLU A 236 0.13 -2.04 4.97
CA GLU A 236 1.34 -2.01 5.80
C GLU A 236 2.41 -2.93 5.17
N ASP A 237 3.61 -2.38 4.88
CA ASP A 237 4.68 -3.09 4.16
C ASP A 237 5.25 -4.27 4.97
N ALA A 238 5.26 -4.16 6.30
CA ALA A 238 5.74 -5.21 7.16
C ALA A 238 4.72 -6.35 7.28
N PRO A 239 5.14 -7.62 7.20
CA PRO A 239 4.26 -8.77 7.39
C PRO A 239 3.49 -8.72 8.71
N LEU A 240 4.16 -8.31 9.77
CA LEU A 240 3.59 -8.10 11.10
C LEU A 240 4.13 -6.80 11.69
N ILE A 241 3.26 -6.00 12.28
CA ILE A 241 3.63 -4.82 13.06
C ILE A 241 3.06 -4.98 14.46
N ILE A 242 3.92 -4.84 15.45
CA ILE A 242 3.54 -4.86 16.86
C ILE A 242 3.44 -3.40 17.30
N TYR A 243 2.26 -2.95 17.63
CA TYR A 243 2.01 -1.65 18.19
C TYR A 243 2.01 -1.75 19.70
N LEU A 244 3.09 -1.32 20.32
CA LEU A 244 3.21 -1.29 21.77
C LEU A 244 2.53 -0.04 22.32
N SER A 245 1.52 -0.23 23.18
CA SER A 245 0.81 0.82 23.89
C SER A 245 0.94 0.64 25.39
N GLY A 246 0.52 1.66 26.17
CA GLY A 246 0.58 1.64 27.63
C GLY A 246 1.17 2.93 28.18
N GLU A 247 1.24 3.04 29.51
CA GLU A 247 1.86 4.22 30.15
C GLU A 247 3.33 4.36 29.75
N SER A 248 4.05 3.24 29.62
CA SER A 248 5.45 3.19 29.20
C SER A 248 5.71 3.63 27.77
N ALA A 249 4.72 3.52 26.88
CA ALA A 249 4.85 3.94 25.48
C ALA A 249 4.68 5.47 25.31
N ARG A 250 4.14 6.16 26.28
CA ARG A 250 3.89 7.62 26.23
C ARG A 250 5.07 8.46 26.67
N LYS A 251 5.98 7.89 27.45
CA LYS A 251 7.12 8.59 28.01
C LYS A 251 8.41 8.10 27.40
N ILE A 252 9.22 9.04 26.91
CA ILE A 252 10.54 8.70 26.35
C ILE A 252 11.47 8.06 27.39
N GLU A 253 11.26 8.38 28.68
CA GLU A 253 11.98 7.79 29.80
C GLU A 253 11.86 6.24 29.82
N ASP A 254 10.80 5.71 29.25
CA ASP A 254 10.56 4.28 29.13
C ASP A 254 11.12 3.65 27.84
N LEU A 255 11.81 4.43 26.99
CA LEU A 255 12.46 3.91 25.77
C LEU A 255 13.43 2.77 26.09
N SER A 256 14.14 2.85 27.22
CA SER A 256 15.04 1.80 27.68
C SER A 256 14.30 0.48 27.94
N LYS A 257 13.06 0.53 28.46
CA LYS A 257 12.22 -0.65 28.69
C LYS A 257 11.74 -1.26 27.39
N ILE A 258 11.32 -0.41 26.43
CA ILE A 258 10.90 -0.85 25.10
C ILE A 258 12.07 -1.49 24.37
N ASN A 259 13.26 -0.87 24.41
CA ASN A 259 14.45 -1.44 23.81
C ASN A 259 14.87 -2.76 24.48
N ALA A 260 14.82 -2.84 25.79
CA ALA A 260 15.10 -4.07 26.54
C ALA A 260 14.08 -5.18 26.18
N PHE A 261 12.81 -4.82 26.03
CA PHE A 261 11.78 -5.76 25.57
C PHE A 261 12.05 -6.27 24.16
N ILE A 262 12.44 -5.39 23.23
CA ILE A 262 12.81 -5.77 21.86
C ILE A 262 14.06 -6.67 21.85
N ASP A 263 15.08 -6.34 22.66
CA ASP A 263 16.30 -7.13 22.77
C ASP A 263 15.99 -8.52 23.34
N HIS A 264 15.15 -8.61 24.37
CA HIS A 264 14.72 -9.89 24.94
C HIS A 264 13.95 -10.74 23.90
N LEU A 265 13.07 -10.14 23.10
CA LEU A 265 12.36 -10.86 22.03
C LEU A 265 13.33 -11.36 20.93
N ASN A 266 14.34 -10.57 20.57
CA ASN A 266 15.37 -10.98 19.62
C ASN A 266 16.24 -12.14 20.15
N GLU A 267 16.47 -12.21 21.47
CA GLU A 267 17.20 -13.31 22.10
C GLU A 267 16.35 -14.59 22.17
N GLU A 268 15.07 -14.45 22.50
CA GLU A 268 14.14 -15.59 22.63
C GLU A 268 13.78 -16.20 21.26
N MET A 269 13.74 -15.36 20.23
CA MET A 269 13.40 -15.77 18.84
C MET A 269 14.50 -15.29 17.86
N PRO A 270 15.61 -16.04 17.70
CA PRO A 270 16.74 -15.62 16.88
C PRO A 270 16.45 -15.45 15.39
N GLY A 271 15.33 -16.01 14.90
CA GLY A 271 14.82 -15.83 13.52
C GLY A 271 14.09 -14.52 13.29
N LEU A 272 13.76 -13.78 14.34
CA LEU A 272 13.07 -12.50 14.25
C LEU A 272 14.05 -11.35 14.09
N LYS A 273 13.74 -10.44 13.16
CA LYS A 273 14.43 -9.15 13.07
C LYS A 273 13.43 -8.06 13.43
N LEU A 274 13.56 -7.54 14.64
CA LEU A 274 12.75 -6.44 15.13
C LEU A 274 13.53 -5.13 15.00
N ASN A 275 12.93 -4.14 14.36
CA ASN A 275 13.51 -2.81 14.29
C ASN A 275 13.18 -2.03 15.58
N LYS A 276 14.23 -1.49 16.21
CA LYS A 276 14.04 -0.56 17.33
C LYS A 276 13.40 0.75 16.84
N PRO A 277 12.57 1.40 17.68
CA PRO A 277 11.99 2.68 17.33
C PRO A 277 13.08 3.71 17.00
N ALA A 278 12.81 4.54 15.99
CA ALA A 278 13.74 5.59 15.62
C ALA A 278 13.71 6.71 16.67
N VAL A 279 14.86 7.09 17.15
CA VAL A 279 15.05 8.19 18.11
C VAL A 279 15.94 9.25 17.49
N GLN A 280 15.80 10.48 17.95
CA GLN A 280 16.66 11.60 17.58
C GLN A 280 17.13 12.33 18.83
N GLU A 281 18.34 12.87 18.75
CA GLU A 281 18.83 13.81 19.74
C GLU A 281 18.17 15.17 19.54
N ARG A 282 17.75 15.79 20.64
CA ARG A 282 17.27 17.17 20.64
C ARG A 282 17.95 17.95 21.75
N ILE A 283 18.19 19.21 21.48
CA ILE A 283 18.67 20.16 22.49
C ILE A 283 17.43 20.76 23.14
N VAL A 284 17.31 20.58 24.46
CA VAL A 284 16.21 21.16 25.23
C VAL A 284 16.74 22.34 26.05
N VAL A 285 16.10 23.49 25.89
CA VAL A 285 16.39 24.69 26.63
C VAL A 285 15.43 24.75 27.84
N HIS A 286 15.91 24.39 29.01
CA HIS A 286 15.11 24.44 30.21
C HIS A 286 15.10 25.86 30.75
N ILE A 287 13.93 26.45 30.88
CA ILE A 287 13.75 27.74 31.54
C ILE A 287 13.69 27.50 33.03
N LEU A 288 14.48 28.23 33.80
CA LEU A 288 14.57 28.11 35.25
C LEU A 288 13.66 29.16 35.93
N PRO A 289 12.45 28.76 36.42
CA PRO A 289 11.50 29.72 36.99
C PRO A 289 12.02 30.50 38.17
N GLU A 290 12.88 29.86 39.00
CA GLU A 290 13.51 30.49 40.16
C GLU A 290 14.43 31.64 39.76
N ARG A 291 15.17 31.47 38.65
CA ARG A 291 16.04 32.52 38.12
C ARG A 291 15.24 33.63 37.43
N LEU A 292 14.14 33.29 36.75
CA LEU A 292 13.23 34.30 36.21
C LEU A 292 12.69 35.24 37.31
N ALA A 293 12.27 34.65 38.45
CA ALA A 293 11.79 35.39 39.58
C ALA A 293 12.92 36.23 40.25
N LEU A 294 14.10 35.66 40.42
CA LEU A 294 15.25 36.36 41.01
C LEU A 294 15.66 37.58 40.17
N TYR A 295 15.74 37.42 38.84
CA TYR A 295 16.14 38.50 37.96
C TYR A 295 14.97 39.39 37.51
N LYS A 296 13.74 39.09 37.94
CA LYS A 296 12.52 39.83 37.60
C LYS A 296 12.26 39.85 36.08
N VAL A 297 12.51 38.76 35.40
CA VAL A 297 12.30 38.61 33.96
C VAL A 297 10.95 37.94 33.69
N ASN A 298 10.17 38.52 32.77
CA ASN A 298 8.91 37.94 32.36
C ASN A 298 9.18 36.76 31.35
N GLN A 299 8.58 35.61 31.63
CA GLN A 299 8.73 34.40 30.80
C GLN A 299 8.37 34.65 29.33
N ASN A 300 7.28 35.40 29.03
CA ASN A 300 6.87 35.67 27.65
C ASN A 300 7.90 36.52 26.89
N VAL A 301 8.56 37.47 27.61
CA VAL A 301 9.63 38.27 27.01
C VAL A 301 10.84 37.37 26.66
N LEU A 302 11.21 36.43 27.57
CA LEU A 302 12.26 35.47 27.30
C LEU A 302 11.91 34.58 26.09
N LEU A 303 10.71 33.98 26.07
CA LEU A 303 10.26 33.13 24.96
C LEU A 303 10.28 33.87 23.62
N ASN A 304 9.70 35.06 23.56
CA ASN A 304 9.69 35.89 22.34
C ASN A 304 11.11 36.27 21.88
N THR A 305 12.04 36.47 22.82
CA THR A 305 13.42 36.78 22.50
C THR A 305 14.14 35.55 21.95
N LEU A 306 13.95 34.39 22.56
CA LEU A 306 14.48 33.13 22.06
C LEU A 306 13.93 32.79 20.67
N GLU A 307 12.62 32.90 20.50
CA GLU A 307 11.96 32.63 19.22
C GLU A 307 12.53 33.50 18.09
N LYS A 308 12.71 34.81 18.34
CA LYS A 308 13.27 35.73 17.33
C LYS A 308 14.71 35.45 16.97
N ASN A 309 15.52 34.94 17.89
CA ASN A 309 16.96 34.70 17.64
C ASN A 309 17.26 33.28 17.17
N ILE A 310 16.40 32.31 17.49
CA ILE A 310 16.57 30.91 17.04
C ILE A 310 15.85 30.67 15.71
N SER A 311 14.68 31.29 15.52
CA SER A 311 13.87 31.08 14.31
C SER A 311 14.25 32.02 13.20
N LYS A 312 14.27 31.54 11.96
CA LYS A 312 14.36 32.38 10.75
C LYS A 312 13.10 33.23 10.64
N VAL A 313 13.22 34.56 10.71
CA VAL A 313 12.07 35.46 10.60
C VAL A 313 11.71 35.66 9.15
N SER A 314 10.57 35.11 8.73
CA SER A 314 10.04 35.38 7.38
C SER A 314 9.42 36.79 7.34
N ILE A 315 9.98 37.65 6.52
CA ILE A 315 9.53 39.05 6.33
C ILE A 315 8.60 39.23 5.13
N GLY A 316 8.51 38.23 4.27
CA GLY A 316 7.65 38.27 3.09
C GLY A 316 7.78 37.04 2.21
N LYS A 317 7.03 37.03 1.12
CA LYS A 317 7.10 35.97 0.10
C LYS A 317 7.31 36.62 -1.27
N LEU A 318 8.33 36.19 -2.00
CA LEU A 318 8.53 36.55 -3.40
C LEU A 318 7.68 35.61 -4.26
N ASN A 319 6.76 36.19 -5.02
CA ASN A 319 5.98 35.44 -5.99
C ASN A 319 6.68 35.49 -7.35
N THR A 320 7.16 34.33 -7.81
CA THR A 320 7.80 34.19 -9.13
C THR A 320 6.83 33.72 -10.22
N GLY A 321 5.51 33.71 -9.94
CA GLY A 321 4.48 33.21 -10.84
C GLY A 321 4.13 31.73 -10.55
N ASN A 322 5.12 30.88 -10.44
CA ASN A 322 4.95 29.44 -10.20
C ASN A 322 5.28 29.01 -8.76
N LEU A 323 6.07 29.82 -8.04
CA LEU A 323 6.55 29.50 -6.69
C LEU A 323 6.48 30.72 -5.77
N TYR A 324 6.10 30.46 -4.51
CA TYR A 324 6.22 31.42 -3.43
C TYR A 324 7.51 31.15 -2.65
N ILE A 325 8.52 32.00 -2.84
CA ILE A 325 9.80 31.89 -2.16
C ILE A 325 9.76 32.77 -0.89
N PRO A 326 9.90 32.21 0.32
CA PRO A 326 9.93 33.00 1.54
C PRO A 326 11.20 33.86 1.57
N ILE A 327 11.05 35.14 1.89
CA ILE A 327 12.17 36.01 2.19
C ILE A 327 12.40 35.95 3.69
N VAL A 328 13.55 35.44 4.12
CA VAL A 328 13.89 35.30 5.53
C VAL A 328 15.09 36.19 5.89
N ILE A 329 15.04 36.77 7.07
CA ILE A 329 16.21 37.38 7.71
C ILE A 329 16.81 36.34 8.63
N THR A 330 18.09 36.07 8.45
CA THR A 330 18.88 35.23 9.36
C THR A 330 20.15 36.00 9.71
N GLU A 331 20.57 35.92 10.95
CA GLU A 331 21.89 36.33 11.37
C GLU A 331 22.92 35.23 11.00
N ASN A 332 24.20 35.52 11.12
CA ASN A 332 25.25 34.55 10.84
C ASN A 332 25.08 33.25 11.67
N GLU A 333 25.67 32.16 11.19
CA GLU A 333 25.60 30.85 11.85
C GLU A 333 26.21 30.93 13.27
N HIS A 334 25.35 31.01 14.27
CA HIS A 334 25.72 30.92 15.68
C HIS A 334 25.29 29.57 16.24
N THR A 335 26.14 28.99 17.09
CA THR A 335 25.70 27.81 17.86
C THR A 335 24.65 28.24 18.89
N ILE A 336 23.80 27.31 19.34
CA ILE A 336 22.80 27.63 20.38
C ILE A 336 23.46 28.17 21.65
N ARG A 337 24.67 27.75 21.96
CA ARG A 337 25.43 28.28 23.09
C ARG A 337 25.81 29.76 22.90
N ASP A 338 26.21 30.11 21.69
CA ASP A 338 26.57 31.49 21.37
C ASP A 338 25.32 32.37 21.48
N ILE A 339 24.18 31.92 20.92
CA ILE A 339 22.87 32.62 21.01
C ILE A 339 22.52 32.84 22.49
N LEU A 340 22.60 31.82 23.34
CA LEU A 340 22.25 31.95 24.76
C LEU A 340 23.17 32.92 25.53
N ASN A 341 24.45 33.00 25.16
CA ASN A 341 25.40 33.90 25.79
C ASN A 341 25.35 35.33 25.29
N GLU A 342 25.07 35.53 24.00
CA GLU A 342 25.10 36.84 23.35
C GLU A 342 23.76 37.55 23.35
N VAL A 343 22.64 36.81 23.54
CA VAL A 343 21.30 37.37 23.60
C VAL A 343 20.96 37.80 25.01
N TYR A 344 20.45 39.01 25.13
CA TYR A 344 20.04 39.61 26.40
C TYR A 344 18.56 39.90 26.45
N VAL A 345 17.95 39.70 27.60
CA VAL A 345 16.55 40.01 27.88
C VAL A 345 16.45 41.12 28.88
N SER A 346 15.60 42.11 28.60
CA SER A 346 15.37 43.20 29.56
C SER A 346 14.45 42.75 30.71
N ASN A 347 14.86 43.01 31.93
CA ASN A 347 14.02 42.76 33.09
C ASN A 347 13.08 43.96 33.43
N SER A 348 12.25 43.84 34.46
CA SER A 348 11.36 44.91 34.94
C SER A 348 12.07 46.17 35.38
N ASP A 349 13.32 46.05 35.79
CA ASP A 349 14.16 47.19 36.24
C ASP A 349 14.98 47.78 35.05
N ARG A 350 14.70 47.39 33.81
CA ARG A 350 15.36 47.80 32.56
C ARG A 350 16.85 47.40 32.48
N LYS A 351 17.24 46.36 33.23
CA LYS A 351 18.60 45.78 33.13
C LYS A 351 18.60 44.64 32.13
N TYR A 352 19.69 44.51 31.38
CA TYR A 352 19.88 43.43 30.43
C TYR A 352 20.50 42.21 31.12
N ILE A 353 19.81 41.09 31.06
CA ILE A 353 20.22 39.79 31.63
C ILE A 353 20.49 38.82 30.49
N PRO A 354 21.67 38.16 30.45
CA PRO A 354 21.95 37.18 29.42
C PRO A 354 21.02 35.98 29.54
N VAL A 355 20.56 35.45 28.43
CA VAL A 355 19.63 34.31 28.40
C VAL A 355 20.23 33.09 29.06
N ALA A 356 21.55 32.86 28.92
CA ALA A 356 22.27 31.79 29.59
C ALA A 356 22.15 31.81 31.14
N ALA A 357 21.92 32.99 31.76
CA ALA A 357 21.67 33.07 33.19
C ALA A 357 20.28 32.58 33.61
N LEU A 358 19.33 32.48 32.68
CA LEU A 358 17.93 32.15 32.91
C LEU A 358 17.57 30.74 32.46
N THR A 359 18.44 30.08 31.71
CA THR A 359 18.20 28.79 31.05
C THR A 359 19.28 27.78 31.34
N ASP A 360 18.98 26.53 31.18
CA ASP A 360 19.95 25.43 31.19
C ASP A 360 19.74 24.59 29.91
N LEU A 361 20.81 24.01 29.38
CA LEU A 361 20.82 23.18 28.18
C LEU A 361 20.99 21.72 28.57
N SER A 362 20.09 20.87 28.12
CA SER A 362 20.27 19.42 28.15
C SER A 362 20.17 18.83 26.72
N MET A 363 20.91 17.77 26.49
CA MET A 363 20.73 16.89 25.36
C MET A 363 19.83 15.75 25.79
N GLU A 364 18.70 15.61 25.10
CA GLU A 364 17.73 14.56 25.38
C GLU A 364 17.47 13.76 24.11
N TYR A 365 17.10 12.48 24.29
CA TYR A 365 16.61 11.66 23.21
C TYR A 365 15.09 11.73 23.15
N ASP A 366 14.52 11.81 21.96
CA ASP A 366 13.09 11.76 21.75
C ASP A 366 12.74 10.84 20.57
N TYR A 367 11.52 10.36 20.54
CA TYR A 367 11.05 9.62 19.39
C TYR A 367 11.05 10.50 18.14
N LYS A 368 11.60 9.97 17.04
CA LYS A 368 11.63 10.69 15.77
C LYS A 368 10.25 10.91 15.20
N LYS A 369 9.35 9.92 15.40
CA LYS A 369 7.94 9.98 14.98
C LYS A 369 7.06 9.44 16.11
N ILE A 370 5.94 10.10 16.35
CA ILE A 370 4.92 9.68 17.30
C ILE A 370 3.74 9.16 16.49
N PHE A 371 3.35 7.93 16.74
CA PHE A 371 2.22 7.29 16.07
C PHE A 371 1.00 7.29 16.99
N GLY A 372 -0.14 7.74 16.45
CA GLY A 372 -1.43 7.74 17.15
C GLY A 372 -2.40 6.74 16.51
N LYS A 373 -2.97 5.86 17.31
CA LYS A 373 -4.09 4.98 16.93
C LYS A 373 -5.30 5.22 17.82
N LYS A 374 -6.37 4.46 17.64
CA LYS A 374 -7.58 4.57 18.48
C LYS A 374 -7.29 4.37 19.97
N GLU A 375 -6.31 3.57 20.29
CA GLU A 375 -5.83 3.21 21.62
C GLU A 375 -4.95 4.30 22.26
N GLY A 376 -4.56 5.31 21.49
CA GLY A 376 -3.70 6.42 21.91
C GLY A 376 -2.34 6.40 21.21
N VAL A 377 -1.30 6.87 21.92
CA VAL A 377 0.06 6.86 21.41
C VAL A 377 0.60 5.44 21.43
N VAL A 378 1.16 5.00 20.31
CA VAL A 378 1.72 3.66 20.13
C VAL A 378 3.13 3.75 19.56
N VAL A 379 3.97 2.78 19.89
CA VAL A 379 5.29 2.59 19.29
C VAL A 379 5.23 1.40 18.33
N PRO A 380 5.36 1.61 17.00
CA PRO A 380 5.36 0.53 16.04
C PRO A 380 6.70 -0.18 16.02
N VAL A 381 6.68 -1.49 16.17
CA VAL A 381 7.83 -2.38 15.99
C VAL A 381 7.55 -3.28 14.80
N GLN A 382 8.27 -3.04 13.71
CA GLN A 382 8.13 -3.84 12.49
C GLN A 382 8.87 -5.15 12.64
N VAL A 383 8.19 -6.24 12.25
CA VAL A 383 8.70 -7.60 12.31
C VAL A 383 8.97 -8.08 10.89
N TYR A 384 10.22 -8.23 10.55
CA TYR A 384 10.64 -8.87 9.29
C TYR A 384 10.92 -10.34 9.58
N HIS A 385 9.98 -11.17 9.15
CA HIS A 385 9.96 -12.59 9.49
C HIS A 385 10.89 -13.44 8.64
N THR A 386 11.43 -14.46 9.29
CA THR A 386 12.25 -15.47 8.65
C THR A 386 12.01 -16.85 9.28
N GLY A 387 10.87 -17.49 9.00
CA GLY A 387 10.71 -18.91 9.25
C GLY A 387 9.67 -19.38 10.26
N ASP A 388 9.38 -18.64 11.33
CA ASP A 388 8.41 -19.06 12.35
C ASP A 388 6.95 -18.70 11.98
N SER A 389 6.00 -19.43 12.52
CA SER A 389 4.58 -19.11 12.32
C SER A 389 4.22 -17.76 12.95
N ILE A 390 3.62 -16.85 12.17
CA ILE A 390 3.16 -15.54 12.68
C ILE A 390 2.27 -15.70 13.93
N GLN A 391 1.51 -16.78 14.02
CA GLN A 391 0.66 -17.05 15.18
C GLN A 391 1.46 -17.37 16.45
N GLU A 392 2.60 -18.08 16.32
CA GLU A 392 3.51 -18.33 17.43
C GLU A 392 4.17 -17.05 17.90
N ILE A 393 4.62 -16.21 16.96
CA ILE A 393 5.18 -14.89 17.26
C ILE A 393 4.18 -14.04 18.05
N ILE A 394 2.93 -13.95 17.59
CA ILE A 394 1.88 -13.20 18.27
C ILE A 394 1.65 -13.71 19.69
N LYS A 395 1.63 -15.03 19.88
CA LYS A 395 1.43 -15.66 21.20
C LYS A 395 2.58 -15.34 22.16
N THR A 396 3.81 -15.47 21.70
CA THR A 396 5.02 -15.17 22.51
C THR A 396 5.08 -13.68 22.86
N VAL A 397 4.93 -12.80 21.86
CA VAL A 397 4.92 -11.36 22.09
C VAL A 397 3.84 -10.94 23.08
N ARG A 398 2.63 -11.50 22.99
CA ARG A 398 1.55 -11.19 23.94
C ARG A 398 1.90 -11.63 25.36
N THR A 399 2.54 -12.78 25.51
CA THR A 399 2.91 -13.31 26.82
C THR A 399 4.02 -12.45 27.46
N GLU A 400 5.05 -12.09 26.69
CA GLU A 400 6.17 -11.30 27.17
C GLU A 400 5.82 -9.82 27.38
N ALA A 401 4.94 -9.24 26.53
CA ALA A 401 4.48 -7.86 26.70
C ALA A 401 3.70 -7.65 28.00
N VAL A 402 2.85 -8.62 28.39
CA VAL A 402 2.14 -8.57 29.68
C VAL A 402 3.12 -8.54 30.85
N LYS A 403 4.21 -9.31 30.80
CA LYS A 403 5.28 -9.28 31.83
C LYS A 403 5.99 -7.93 31.89
N ALA A 404 6.15 -7.28 30.75
CA ALA A 404 6.77 -5.96 30.64
C ALA A 404 5.79 -4.79 30.94
N ASN A 405 4.54 -5.08 31.28
CA ASN A 405 3.45 -4.09 31.47
C ASN A 405 3.21 -3.23 30.23
N LEU A 406 3.29 -3.87 29.04
CA LEU A 406 2.99 -3.31 27.74
C LEU A 406 1.74 -3.97 27.19
N ASP A 407 0.92 -3.22 26.43
CA ASP A 407 -0.27 -3.73 25.76
C ASP A 407 0.01 -3.80 24.25
N PRO A 408 0.22 -5.01 23.69
CA PRO A 408 0.55 -5.19 22.29
C PRO A 408 -0.72 -5.29 21.44
N HIS A 409 -0.84 -4.41 20.45
CA HIS A 409 -1.79 -4.52 19.36
C HIS A 409 -1.06 -4.96 18.09
N PHE A 410 -1.73 -5.72 17.24
CA PHE A 410 -1.10 -6.30 16.07
C PHE A 410 -1.74 -5.76 14.79
N GLY A 411 -0.92 -5.49 13.80
CA GLY A 411 -1.28 -5.09 12.46
C GLY A 411 -0.31 -5.67 11.44
N GLY A 412 -0.32 -5.15 10.23
CA GLY A 412 0.54 -5.59 9.16
C GLY A 412 -0.18 -6.35 8.07
N ALA A 413 0.57 -6.65 7.01
CA ALA A 413 0.05 -7.29 5.80
C ALA A 413 -0.69 -8.60 6.05
N TYR A 414 -0.32 -9.35 7.09
CA TYR A 414 -0.98 -10.60 7.47
C TYR A 414 -2.45 -10.39 7.87
N PHE A 415 -2.72 -9.39 8.71
CA PHE A 415 -4.09 -9.13 9.19
C PHE A 415 -4.95 -8.52 8.10
N GLU A 416 -4.43 -7.57 7.33
CA GLU A 416 -5.13 -6.98 6.21
C GLU A 416 -5.44 -8.01 5.12
N GLY A 417 -4.50 -8.92 4.83
CA GLY A 417 -4.72 -10.00 3.87
C GLY A 417 -5.82 -10.97 4.32
N ASN A 418 -5.85 -11.31 5.61
CA ASN A 418 -6.86 -12.21 6.16
C ASN A 418 -8.25 -11.56 6.17
N GLU A 419 -8.36 -10.28 6.53
CA GLU A 419 -9.63 -9.55 6.48
C GLU A 419 -10.17 -9.45 5.06
N THR A 420 -9.32 -9.10 4.10
CA THR A 420 -9.68 -9.04 2.67
C THR A 420 -10.12 -10.41 2.15
N PHE A 421 -9.45 -11.48 2.55
CA PHE A 421 -9.84 -12.85 2.17
C PHE A 421 -11.24 -13.21 2.66
N TRP A 422 -11.57 -12.93 3.92
CA TRP A 422 -12.90 -13.20 4.46
C TRP A 422 -14.00 -12.35 3.81
N GLN A 423 -13.71 -11.09 3.51
CA GLN A 423 -14.62 -10.21 2.77
C GLN A 423 -14.90 -10.78 1.36
N MET A 424 -13.85 -11.19 0.65
CA MET A 424 -13.99 -11.81 -0.67
C MET A 424 -14.76 -13.14 -0.62
N LEU A 425 -14.48 -14.00 0.36
CA LEU A 425 -15.20 -15.24 0.52
C LEU A 425 -16.71 -15.00 0.74
N MET A 426 -17.07 -14.02 1.57
CA MET A 426 -18.47 -13.63 1.77
C MET A 426 -19.12 -13.15 0.47
N ILE A 427 -18.43 -12.34 -0.33
CA ILE A 427 -18.92 -11.86 -1.62
C ILE A 427 -19.18 -13.03 -2.57
N VAL A 428 -18.25 -13.99 -2.66
CA VAL A 428 -18.40 -15.19 -3.50
C VAL A 428 -19.60 -16.02 -3.04
N ILE A 429 -19.78 -16.22 -1.72
CA ILE A 429 -20.93 -16.96 -1.19
C ILE A 429 -22.25 -16.26 -1.56
N VAL A 430 -22.32 -14.94 -1.39
CA VAL A 430 -23.53 -14.16 -1.74
C VAL A 430 -23.81 -14.24 -3.24
N ALA A 431 -22.76 -14.10 -4.09
CA ALA A 431 -22.89 -14.25 -5.54
C ALA A 431 -23.42 -15.64 -5.94
N LEU A 432 -22.86 -16.70 -5.34
CA LEU A 432 -23.31 -18.07 -5.59
C LEU A 432 -24.76 -18.29 -5.17
N LEU A 433 -25.18 -17.75 -4.03
CA LEU A 433 -26.57 -17.82 -3.58
C LEU A 433 -27.51 -17.08 -4.54
N MET A 434 -27.15 -15.87 -4.97
CA MET A 434 -27.92 -15.12 -5.94
C MET A 434 -28.03 -15.90 -7.26
N LEU A 435 -26.90 -16.42 -7.77
CA LEU A 435 -26.87 -17.24 -8.97
C LEU A 435 -27.75 -18.48 -8.84
N TYR A 436 -27.68 -19.18 -7.71
CA TYR A 436 -28.51 -20.35 -7.43
C TYR A 436 -30.00 -20.00 -7.51
N PHE A 437 -30.45 -18.91 -6.87
CA PHE A 437 -31.87 -18.53 -6.90
C PHE A 437 -32.34 -18.10 -8.27
N ILE A 438 -31.51 -17.40 -9.05
CA ILE A 438 -31.83 -17.02 -10.42
C ILE A 438 -31.98 -18.26 -11.30
N LEU A 439 -31.03 -19.19 -11.21
CA LEU A 439 -31.11 -20.46 -11.95
C LEU A 439 -32.30 -21.33 -11.49
N ALA A 440 -32.59 -21.37 -10.19
CA ALA A 440 -33.75 -22.10 -9.66
C ALA A 440 -35.07 -21.55 -10.21
N SER A 441 -35.18 -20.23 -10.31
CA SER A 441 -36.32 -19.58 -10.96
C SER A 441 -36.42 -19.87 -12.48
N GLN A 442 -35.27 -19.94 -13.15
CA GLN A 442 -35.21 -20.22 -14.58
C GLN A 442 -35.56 -21.67 -14.91
N PHE A 443 -35.06 -22.62 -14.13
CA PHE A 443 -35.31 -24.07 -14.35
C PHE A 443 -36.58 -24.56 -13.70
N GLU A 444 -37.28 -23.72 -12.94
CA GLU A 444 -38.45 -24.11 -12.14
C GLU A 444 -38.15 -25.35 -11.27
N SER A 445 -36.94 -25.48 -10.80
CA SER A 445 -36.40 -26.64 -10.04
C SER A 445 -35.29 -26.19 -9.09
N LEU A 446 -35.28 -26.78 -7.90
CA LEU A 446 -34.23 -26.55 -6.89
C LEU A 446 -33.00 -27.48 -7.09
N THR A 447 -33.15 -28.58 -7.82
CA THR A 447 -32.09 -29.58 -7.99
C THR A 447 -31.21 -29.32 -9.22
N LEU A 448 -31.81 -28.84 -10.31
CA LEU A 448 -31.06 -28.57 -11.54
C LEU A 448 -29.96 -27.52 -11.40
N PRO A 449 -30.17 -26.41 -10.68
CA PRO A 449 -29.10 -25.42 -10.43
C PRO A 449 -27.89 -26.02 -9.73
N LEU A 450 -28.07 -26.97 -8.80
CA LEU A 450 -26.97 -27.61 -8.09
C LEU A 450 -26.06 -28.39 -9.06
N ILE A 451 -26.64 -29.01 -10.09
CA ILE A 451 -25.87 -29.72 -11.11
C ILE A 451 -25.03 -28.74 -11.95
N VAL A 452 -25.62 -27.58 -12.28
CA VAL A 452 -24.90 -26.52 -13.03
C VAL A 452 -23.78 -25.93 -12.18
N LEU A 453 -24.02 -25.68 -10.89
CA LEU A 453 -23.00 -25.11 -9.99
C LEU A 453 -21.80 -26.04 -9.75
N ILE A 454 -21.89 -27.36 -10.03
CA ILE A 454 -20.75 -28.28 -10.00
C ILE A 454 -19.68 -27.89 -11.04
N GLU A 455 -20.03 -27.17 -12.09
CA GLU A 455 -19.07 -26.67 -13.09
C GLU A 455 -18.09 -25.66 -12.49
N ILE A 456 -18.54 -24.81 -11.54
CA ILE A 456 -17.72 -23.71 -10.98
C ILE A 456 -16.39 -24.18 -10.35
N PRO A 457 -16.34 -25.21 -9.48
CA PRO A 457 -15.08 -25.75 -8.98
C PRO A 457 -14.14 -26.27 -10.08
N ILE A 458 -14.71 -26.77 -11.18
CA ILE A 458 -13.93 -27.25 -12.32
C ILE A 458 -13.29 -26.08 -13.06
N ASP A 459 -14.07 -25.01 -13.30
CA ASP A 459 -13.60 -23.80 -13.96
C ASP A 459 -12.52 -23.09 -13.15
N VAL A 460 -12.73 -22.95 -11.83
CA VAL A 460 -11.73 -22.38 -10.92
C VAL A 460 -10.43 -23.18 -10.95
N ALA A 461 -10.50 -24.53 -10.90
CA ALA A 461 -9.31 -25.38 -10.96
C ALA A 461 -8.58 -25.24 -12.31
N MET A 462 -9.31 -25.16 -13.41
CA MET A 462 -8.75 -24.98 -14.75
C MET A 462 -8.12 -23.60 -14.92
N THR A 463 -8.74 -22.56 -14.35
CA THR A 463 -8.19 -21.20 -14.35
C THR A 463 -6.90 -21.11 -13.55
N LEU A 464 -6.83 -21.72 -12.35
CA LEU A 464 -5.61 -21.80 -11.56
C LEU A 464 -4.49 -22.54 -12.30
N LEU A 465 -4.82 -23.65 -12.96
CA LEU A 465 -3.86 -24.38 -13.78
C LEU A 465 -3.34 -23.50 -14.94
N ALA A 466 -4.21 -22.79 -15.62
CA ALA A 466 -3.84 -21.88 -16.72
C ALA A 466 -2.94 -20.73 -16.24
N LEU A 467 -3.27 -20.09 -15.11
CA LEU A 467 -2.45 -19.06 -14.49
C LEU A 467 -1.05 -19.57 -14.14
N TRP A 468 -0.98 -20.76 -13.54
CA TRP A 468 0.30 -21.40 -13.21
C TRP A 468 1.17 -21.71 -14.44
N ILE A 469 0.56 -22.25 -15.51
CA ILE A 469 1.26 -22.53 -16.78
C ILE A 469 1.77 -21.23 -17.42
N CYS A 470 1.00 -20.15 -17.35
CA CYS A 470 1.38 -18.83 -17.87
C CYS A 470 2.37 -18.08 -16.95
N GLY A 471 2.69 -18.61 -15.77
CA GLY A 471 3.57 -17.95 -14.80
C GLY A 471 3.00 -16.67 -14.19
N ILE A 472 1.67 -16.51 -14.21
CA ILE A 472 0.96 -15.33 -13.70
C ILE A 472 0.66 -15.56 -12.22
N SER A 473 1.01 -14.57 -11.37
CA SER A 473 0.70 -14.61 -9.94
C SER A 473 -0.80 -14.40 -9.68
N LEU A 474 -1.31 -15.05 -8.62
CA LEU A 474 -2.66 -14.82 -8.15
C LEU A 474 -2.70 -13.47 -7.41
N ASN A 475 -3.37 -12.50 -7.98
CA ASN A 475 -3.52 -11.16 -7.41
C ASN A 475 -5.00 -10.75 -7.35
N LEU A 476 -5.27 -9.61 -6.70
CA LEU A 476 -6.64 -9.10 -6.53
C LEU A 476 -7.41 -9.02 -7.87
N MET A 477 -6.74 -8.58 -8.94
CA MET A 477 -7.35 -8.47 -10.27
C MET A 477 -7.67 -9.84 -10.87
N SER A 478 -6.75 -10.82 -10.77
CA SER A 478 -6.97 -12.18 -11.27
C SER A 478 -7.98 -12.97 -10.44
N MET A 479 -8.20 -12.60 -9.17
CA MET A 479 -9.22 -13.25 -8.32
C MET A 479 -10.64 -12.80 -8.64
N ILE A 480 -10.80 -11.59 -9.18
CA ILE A 480 -12.12 -11.03 -9.55
C ILE A 480 -12.51 -11.45 -10.96
N GLY A 481 -11.55 -11.56 -11.89
CA GLY A 481 -11.78 -12.02 -13.27
C GLY A 481 -12.05 -13.50 -13.36
#